data_753a79d78abbb538a36533edbde2912d
#
_entry.id   753a79d78abbb538a36533edbde2912d
#
_cell.length_a   1.000
_cell.length_b   1.000
_cell.length_c   1.000
_cell.angle_alpha   90.00
_cell.angle_beta   90.00
_cell.angle_gamma   90.00
#
_symmetry.space_group_name_H-M   'P 1'
#
loop_
_entity.id
_entity.type
_entity.pdbx_description
1 polymer ?
#
loop_
_entity_poly.entity_id
_entity_poly.type
_entity_poly.pdbx_seq_one_letter_code
_entity_poly.pdbx_strand_id
1 'polypeptide(L)'
;MDKKEEILKTALKLFVEFGFHATPTSKIAKEAGIANGTLFHYYKTKDELILALYAHTKSRLTEYMYANTSKDESLELVFKSIYTNTIEWAQENKAEFYFIQQFSTSPFYGLISPEEITKQAKPHLDFLQAGIKAAVLKPLPVEMLYTLINSHIAGINQYLSSEEFSTAKQKKIINESFQLLWDMIT
;
A
#
# COMPACT_ATOMS: atom_id res chain seq x y z
N MET A 1 -15.34 19.01 6.48
CA MET A 1 -14.38 17.87 6.51
C MET A 1 -14.71 17.03 7.72
N ASP A 2 -14.81 15.72 7.56
CA ASP A 2 -15.12 14.81 8.67
C ASP A 2 -13.95 14.83 9.66
N LYS A 3 -14.25 14.98 10.97
CA LYS A 3 -13.23 14.99 12.04
C LYS A 3 -12.38 13.71 12.04
N LYS A 4 -12.98 12.58 11.66
CA LYS A 4 -12.28 11.32 11.54
C LYS A 4 -11.19 11.37 10.46
N GLU A 5 -11.51 11.96 9.31
CA GLU A 5 -10.59 12.14 8.19
C GLU A 5 -9.44 13.09 8.55
N GLU A 6 -9.73 14.19 9.26
CA GLU A 6 -8.69 15.13 9.74
C GLU A 6 -7.74 14.48 10.73
N ILE A 7 -8.26 13.63 11.65
CA ILE A 7 -7.41 12.87 12.58
C ILE A 7 -6.48 11.94 11.80
N LEU A 8 -7.00 11.18 10.84
CA LEU A 8 -6.19 10.23 10.05
C LEU A 8 -5.12 10.95 9.22
N LYS A 9 -5.47 12.07 8.57
CA LYS A 9 -4.53 12.88 7.80
C LYS A 9 -3.40 13.45 8.66
N THR A 10 -3.75 13.98 9.84
CA THR A 10 -2.78 14.52 10.80
C THR A 10 -1.90 13.42 11.37
N ALA A 11 -2.48 12.26 11.72
CA ALA A 11 -1.74 11.11 12.20
C ALA A 11 -0.75 10.58 11.15
N LEU A 12 -1.17 10.47 9.89
CA LEU A 12 -0.30 10.08 8.78
C LEU A 12 0.95 10.98 8.71
N LYS A 13 0.74 12.30 8.64
CA LYS A 13 1.83 13.27 8.58
C LYS A 13 2.82 13.07 9.73
N LEU A 14 2.31 13.00 10.96
CA LEU A 14 3.14 12.91 12.15
C LEU A 14 3.85 11.55 12.29
N PHE A 15 3.21 10.45 11.93
CA PHE A 15 3.84 9.13 11.95
C PHE A 15 4.95 9.00 10.90
N VAL A 16 4.76 9.56 9.72
CA VAL A 16 5.79 9.59 8.67
C VAL A 16 6.98 10.45 9.09
N GLU A 17 6.73 11.59 9.73
CA GLU A 17 7.79 12.55 10.12
C GLU A 17 8.57 12.10 11.36
N PHE A 18 7.88 11.59 12.39
CA PHE A 18 8.49 11.31 13.71
C PHE A 18 8.51 9.82 14.08
N GLY A 19 7.86 8.97 13.28
CA GLY A 19 7.66 7.55 13.59
C GLY A 19 6.54 7.30 14.61
N PHE A 20 6.16 6.03 14.75
CA PHE A 20 5.05 5.65 15.62
C PHE A 20 5.33 5.97 17.09
N HIS A 21 6.51 5.64 17.61
CA HIS A 21 6.81 5.76 19.04
C HIS A 21 6.92 7.22 19.49
N ALA A 22 7.54 8.07 18.70
CA ALA A 22 7.77 9.48 19.04
C ALA A 22 6.57 10.40 18.78
N THR A 23 5.42 9.85 18.37
CA THR A 23 4.20 10.63 18.09
C THR A 23 3.14 10.33 19.15
N PRO A 24 3.01 11.13 20.22
CA PRO A 24 1.94 10.97 21.20
C PRO A 24 0.59 11.41 20.64
N THR A 25 -0.51 10.78 21.09
CA THR A 25 -1.88 11.12 20.68
C THR A 25 -2.26 12.57 20.98
N SER A 26 -1.73 13.15 22.06
CA SER A 26 -1.93 14.55 22.40
C SER A 26 -1.37 15.52 21.34
N LYS A 27 -0.24 15.17 20.70
CA LYS A 27 0.31 15.94 19.58
C LYS A 27 -0.60 15.86 18.36
N ILE A 28 -1.11 14.65 18.07
CA ILE A 28 -2.06 14.44 16.96
C ILE A 28 -3.33 15.26 17.19
N ALA A 29 -3.93 15.19 18.38
CA ALA A 29 -5.13 15.95 18.72
C ALA A 29 -4.92 17.46 18.59
N LYS A 30 -3.79 17.97 19.11
CA LYS A 30 -3.42 19.38 19.03
C LYS A 30 -3.28 19.85 17.58
N GLU A 31 -2.57 19.11 16.75
CA GLU A 31 -2.37 19.49 15.34
C GLU A 31 -3.62 19.30 14.48
N ALA A 32 -4.48 18.35 14.82
CA ALA A 32 -5.80 18.19 14.20
C ALA A 32 -6.83 19.25 14.69
N GLY A 33 -6.47 20.15 15.61
CA GLY A 33 -7.35 21.18 16.12
C GLY A 33 -8.53 20.65 16.96
N ILE A 34 -8.36 19.51 17.64
CA ILE A 34 -9.40 18.87 18.45
C ILE A 34 -8.93 18.66 19.90
N ALA A 35 -9.89 18.53 20.83
CA ALA A 35 -9.56 18.10 22.18
C ALA A 35 -9.08 16.64 22.20
N ASN A 36 -8.14 16.32 23.10
CA ASN A 36 -7.62 14.96 23.24
C ASN A 36 -8.73 13.93 23.54
N GLY A 37 -9.75 14.30 24.35
CA GLY A 37 -10.92 13.47 24.58
C GLY A 37 -11.74 13.18 23.31
N THR A 38 -11.78 14.10 22.37
CA THR A 38 -12.42 13.87 21.06
C THR A 38 -11.68 12.81 20.26
N LEU A 39 -10.34 12.82 20.24
CA LEU A 39 -9.55 11.79 19.59
C LEU A 39 -9.86 10.40 20.19
N PHE A 40 -9.88 10.28 21.53
CA PHE A 40 -10.19 9.03 22.22
C PHE A 40 -11.66 8.59 22.09
N HIS A 41 -12.54 9.49 21.70
CA HIS A 41 -13.91 9.12 21.32
C HIS A 41 -13.93 8.32 20.00
N TYR A 42 -13.08 8.69 19.02
CA TYR A 42 -12.98 8.01 17.73
C TYR A 42 -12.09 6.74 17.80
N TYR A 43 -10.97 6.82 18.51
CA TYR A 43 -9.97 5.76 18.62
C TYR A 43 -9.58 5.59 20.09
N LYS A 44 -9.96 4.47 20.71
CA LYS A 44 -9.77 4.23 22.15
C LYS A 44 -8.29 4.16 22.55
N THR A 45 -7.43 3.75 21.64
CA THR A 45 -5.99 3.64 21.84
C THR A 45 -5.23 4.20 20.63
N LYS A 46 -3.93 4.44 20.82
CA LYS A 46 -3.05 4.80 19.71
C LYS A 46 -2.92 3.66 18.70
N ASP A 47 -2.93 2.43 19.16
CA ASP A 47 -2.84 1.25 18.30
C ASP A 47 -4.08 1.14 17.41
N GLU A 48 -5.29 1.38 17.95
CA GLU A 48 -6.50 1.48 17.14
C GLU A 48 -6.42 2.56 16.07
N LEU A 49 -5.85 3.73 16.38
CA LEU A 49 -5.64 4.80 15.41
C LEU A 49 -4.66 4.37 14.30
N ILE A 50 -3.55 3.73 14.67
CA ILE A 50 -2.55 3.22 13.72
C ILE A 50 -3.17 2.17 12.80
N LEU A 51 -3.91 1.20 13.35
CA LEU A 51 -4.58 0.15 12.59
C LEU A 51 -5.66 0.74 11.65
N ALA A 52 -6.46 1.68 12.13
CA ALA A 52 -7.47 2.36 11.32
C ALA A 52 -6.86 3.17 10.18
N LEU A 53 -5.74 3.85 10.42
CA LEU A 53 -5.00 4.57 9.39
C LEU A 53 -4.45 3.60 8.34
N TYR A 54 -3.87 2.47 8.78
CA TYR A 54 -3.38 1.45 7.86
C TYR A 54 -4.49 0.88 6.97
N ALA A 55 -5.62 0.50 7.57
CA ALA A 55 -6.77 -0.02 6.83
C ALA A 55 -7.31 1.00 5.82
N HIS A 56 -7.43 2.28 6.23
CA HIS A 56 -7.85 3.37 5.36
C HIS A 56 -6.89 3.56 4.16
N THR A 57 -5.60 3.60 4.42
CA THR A 57 -4.57 3.79 3.39
C THR A 57 -4.51 2.61 2.43
N LYS A 58 -4.61 1.38 2.95
CA LYS A 58 -4.67 0.15 2.13
C LYS A 58 -5.91 0.10 1.24
N SER A 59 -7.07 0.52 1.74
CA SER A 59 -8.30 0.58 0.93
C SER A 59 -8.13 1.52 -0.26
N ARG A 60 -7.63 2.73 -0.04
CA ARG A 60 -7.36 3.72 -1.10
C ARG A 60 -6.38 3.19 -2.15
N LEU A 61 -5.29 2.55 -1.71
CA LEU A 61 -4.35 1.92 -2.63
C LEU A 61 -5.03 0.82 -3.45
N THR A 62 -5.79 -0.07 -2.81
CA THR A 62 -6.47 -1.18 -3.48
C THR A 62 -7.49 -0.67 -4.50
N GLU A 63 -8.28 0.34 -4.16
CA GLU A 63 -9.23 0.97 -5.08
C GLU A 63 -8.52 1.53 -6.34
N TYR A 64 -7.38 2.21 -6.15
CA TYR A 64 -6.60 2.76 -7.25
C TYR A 64 -5.93 1.66 -8.08
N MET A 65 -5.39 0.61 -7.45
CA MET A 65 -4.74 -0.52 -8.14
C MET A 65 -5.66 -1.18 -9.17
N TYR A 66 -6.94 -1.37 -8.80
CA TYR A 66 -7.93 -2.02 -9.66
C TYR A 66 -8.77 -1.04 -10.48
N ALA A 67 -8.50 0.26 -10.39
CA ALA A 67 -9.17 1.24 -11.22
C ALA A 67 -8.90 0.95 -12.71
N ASN A 68 -9.97 0.97 -13.51
CA ASN A 68 -9.92 0.77 -14.97
C ASN A 68 -9.38 -0.61 -15.43
N THR A 69 -9.33 -1.62 -14.57
CA THR A 69 -9.06 -3.00 -15.00
C THR A 69 -10.34 -3.65 -15.54
N SER A 70 -10.26 -4.29 -16.71
CA SER A 70 -11.37 -5.03 -17.32
C SER A 70 -11.20 -6.53 -17.13
N LYS A 71 -12.31 -7.24 -16.90
CA LYS A 71 -12.32 -8.72 -16.81
C LYS A 71 -12.13 -9.40 -18.16
N ASP A 72 -12.32 -8.67 -19.25
CA ASP A 72 -12.22 -9.20 -20.61
C ASP A 72 -10.80 -9.07 -21.19
N GLU A 73 -9.86 -8.47 -20.45
CA GLU A 73 -8.45 -8.34 -20.83
C GLU A 73 -7.65 -9.61 -20.50
N SER A 74 -6.54 -9.79 -21.20
CA SER A 74 -5.58 -10.85 -20.86
C SER A 74 -5.02 -10.64 -19.45
N LEU A 75 -4.63 -11.73 -18.78
CA LEU A 75 -4.03 -11.69 -17.45
C LEU A 75 -2.81 -10.76 -17.40
N GLU A 76 -1.98 -10.77 -18.45
CA GLU A 76 -0.82 -9.89 -18.56
C GLU A 76 -1.22 -8.40 -18.55
N LEU A 77 -2.24 -8.01 -19.34
CA LEU A 77 -2.70 -6.63 -19.41
C LEU A 77 -3.29 -6.16 -18.08
N VAL A 78 -4.10 -7.00 -17.44
CA VAL A 78 -4.64 -6.71 -16.10
C VAL A 78 -3.52 -6.57 -15.08
N PHE A 79 -2.54 -7.48 -15.10
CA PHE A 79 -1.39 -7.45 -14.19
C PHE A 79 -0.55 -6.18 -14.41
N LYS A 80 -0.31 -5.83 -15.68
CA LYS A 80 0.42 -4.60 -16.05
C LYS A 80 -0.30 -3.36 -15.55
N SER A 81 -1.61 -3.31 -15.69
CA SER A 81 -2.42 -2.19 -15.19
C SER A 81 -2.32 -2.07 -13.68
N ILE A 82 -2.49 -3.18 -12.92
CA ILE A 82 -2.35 -3.20 -11.46
C ILE A 82 -0.94 -2.75 -11.03
N TYR A 83 0.10 -3.25 -11.69
CA TYR A 83 1.49 -2.90 -11.42
C TYR A 83 1.75 -1.41 -11.64
N THR A 84 1.35 -0.89 -12.81
CA THR A 84 1.52 0.52 -13.16
C THR A 84 0.77 1.43 -12.19
N ASN A 85 -0.52 1.15 -11.96
CA ASN A 85 -1.35 1.91 -11.04
C ASN A 85 -0.75 1.93 -9.62
N THR A 86 -0.19 0.80 -9.15
CA THR A 86 0.43 0.74 -7.83
C THR A 86 1.62 1.69 -7.70
N ILE A 87 2.50 1.72 -8.71
CA ILE A 87 3.67 2.59 -8.69
C ILE A 87 3.28 4.05 -8.88
N GLU A 88 2.36 4.36 -9.79
CA GLU A 88 1.84 5.71 -10.00
C GLU A 88 1.22 6.26 -8.72
N TRP A 89 0.35 5.47 -8.07
CA TRP A 89 -0.22 5.86 -6.77
C TRP A 89 0.85 6.11 -5.71
N ALA A 90 1.88 5.26 -5.65
CA ALA A 90 2.97 5.40 -4.70
C ALA A 90 3.78 6.69 -4.93
N GLN A 91 3.97 7.10 -6.18
CA GLN A 91 4.66 8.35 -6.52
C GLN A 91 3.80 9.59 -6.22
N GLU A 92 2.49 9.51 -6.40
CA GLU A 92 1.55 10.59 -6.11
C GLU A 92 1.25 10.70 -4.61
N ASN A 93 1.25 9.58 -3.87
CA ASN A 93 0.89 9.49 -2.45
C ASN A 93 2.07 8.98 -1.62
N LYS A 94 3.22 9.66 -1.72
CA LYS A 94 4.50 9.22 -1.12
C LYS A 94 4.40 8.97 0.39
N ALA A 95 3.70 9.83 1.12
CA ALA A 95 3.54 9.71 2.56
C ALA A 95 2.75 8.44 2.94
N GLU A 96 1.65 8.18 2.23
CA GLU A 96 0.81 7.01 2.42
C GLU A 96 1.57 5.72 2.10
N PHE A 97 2.29 5.69 0.98
CA PHE A 97 3.07 4.51 0.59
C PHE A 97 4.21 4.24 1.57
N TYR A 98 4.92 5.27 2.00
CA TYR A 98 5.96 5.17 3.04
C TYR A 98 5.39 4.67 4.37
N PHE A 99 4.21 5.17 4.77
CA PHE A 99 3.53 4.70 5.96
C PHE A 99 3.17 3.20 5.88
N ILE A 100 2.66 2.72 4.72
CA ILE A 100 2.39 1.29 4.51
C ILE A 100 3.67 0.46 4.70
N GLN A 101 4.79 0.90 4.14
CA GLN A 101 6.08 0.21 4.27
C GLN A 101 6.57 0.18 5.73
N GLN A 102 6.55 1.33 6.41
CA GLN A 102 6.90 1.41 7.83
C GLN A 102 6.03 0.49 8.68
N PHE A 103 4.72 0.50 8.45
CA PHE A 103 3.78 -0.31 9.19
C PHE A 103 4.06 -1.81 9.00
N SER A 104 4.30 -2.25 7.77
CA SER A 104 4.53 -3.66 7.41
C SER A 104 5.77 -4.26 8.08
N THR A 105 6.75 -3.44 8.47
CA THR A 105 7.97 -3.85 9.17
C THR A 105 7.95 -3.53 10.66
N SER A 106 6.85 -2.96 11.16
CA SER A 106 6.70 -2.56 12.56
C SER A 106 6.07 -3.65 13.43
N PRO A 107 6.22 -3.60 14.77
CA PRO A 107 5.50 -4.47 15.68
C PRO A 107 3.97 -4.37 15.56
N PHE A 108 3.44 -3.25 15.08
CA PHE A 108 2.00 -3.03 14.90
C PHE A 108 1.38 -3.95 13.85
N TYR A 109 2.17 -4.45 12.89
CA TYR A 109 1.70 -5.44 11.91
C TYR A 109 1.20 -6.72 12.61
N GLY A 110 1.85 -7.13 13.69
CA GLY A 110 1.44 -8.27 14.51
C GLY A 110 0.13 -8.09 15.29
N LEU A 111 -0.42 -6.87 15.32
CA LEU A 111 -1.74 -6.58 15.92
C LEU A 111 -2.90 -6.82 14.95
N ILE A 112 -2.64 -6.98 13.65
CA ILE A 112 -3.68 -7.33 12.68
C ILE A 112 -4.00 -8.81 12.87
N SER A 113 -5.29 -9.14 12.96
CA SER A 113 -5.68 -10.54 13.07
C SER A 113 -5.32 -11.33 11.80
N PRO A 114 -4.98 -12.62 11.90
CA PRO A 114 -4.70 -13.46 10.73
C PRO A 114 -5.84 -13.47 9.71
N GLU A 115 -7.10 -13.38 10.18
CA GLU A 115 -8.29 -13.32 9.35
C GLU A 115 -8.32 -12.04 8.51
N GLU A 116 -7.98 -10.89 9.12
CA GLU A 116 -7.96 -9.61 8.43
C GLU A 116 -6.79 -9.53 7.43
N ILE A 117 -5.61 -10.07 7.77
CA ILE A 117 -4.48 -10.20 6.83
C ILE A 117 -4.91 -11.03 5.62
N THR A 118 -5.52 -12.18 5.86
CA THR A 118 -6.01 -13.07 4.80
C THR A 118 -7.05 -12.37 3.93
N LYS A 119 -8.00 -11.68 4.53
CA LYS A 119 -9.05 -10.94 3.83
C LYS A 119 -8.47 -9.85 2.92
N GLN A 120 -7.48 -9.09 3.40
CA GLN A 120 -6.83 -8.03 2.62
C GLN A 120 -5.96 -8.59 1.49
N ALA A 121 -5.25 -9.69 1.71
CA ALA A 121 -4.41 -10.32 0.71
C ALA A 121 -5.20 -11.14 -0.33
N LYS A 122 -6.39 -11.65 0.06
CA LYS A 122 -7.16 -12.62 -0.74
C LYS A 122 -7.39 -12.20 -2.20
N PRO A 123 -7.82 -10.98 -2.54
CA PRO A 123 -8.04 -10.61 -3.94
C PRO A 123 -6.77 -10.75 -4.80
N HIS A 124 -5.62 -10.40 -4.22
CA HIS A 124 -4.33 -10.50 -4.90
C HIS A 124 -3.87 -11.95 -5.04
N LEU A 125 -4.02 -12.74 -3.97
CA LEU A 125 -3.66 -14.16 -3.99
C LEU A 125 -4.56 -14.95 -4.94
N ASP A 126 -5.86 -14.69 -4.95
CA ASP A 126 -6.81 -15.33 -5.87
C ASP A 126 -6.47 -15.02 -7.34
N PHE A 127 -6.08 -13.78 -7.64
CA PHE A 127 -5.64 -13.37 -8.97
C PHE A 127 -4.36 -14.10 -9.41
N LEU A 128 -3.35 -14.15 -8.54
CA LEU A 128 -2.10 -14.88 -8.83
C LEU A 128 -2.36 -16.40 -8.96
N GLN A 129 -3.20 -16.97 -8.10
CA GLN A 129 -3.56 -18.38 -8.16
C GLN A 129 -4.30 -18.75 -9.47
N ALA A 130 -5.14 -17.84 -9.98
CA ALA A 130 -5.77 -18.02 -11.28
C ALA A 130 -4.74 -18.03 -12.42
N GLY A 131 -3.72 -17.15 -12.36
CA GLY A 131 -2.62 -17.12 -13.32
C GLY A 131 -1.77 -18.39 -13.31
N ILE A 132 -1.48 -18.95 -12.12
CA ILE A 132 -0.78 -20.23 -11.98
C ILE A 132 -1.62 -21.38 -12.58
N LYS A 133 -2.92 -21.44 -12.26
CA LYS A 133 -3.84 -22.47 -12.80
C LYS A 133 -3.98 -22.40 -14.32
N ALA A 134 -3.90 -21.21 -14.89
CA ALA A 134 -3.93 -20.99 -16.34
C ALA A 134 -2.58 -21.27 -17.03
N ALA A 135 -1.56 -21.72 -16.29
CA ALA A 135 -0.18 -21.91 -16.76
C ALA A 135 0.44 -20.66 -17.43
N VAL A 136 -0.02 -19.47 -17.04
CA VAL A 136 0.57 -18.18 -17.44
C VAL A 136 1.66 -17.79 -16.46
N LEU A 137 1.47 -18.04 -15.16
CA LEU A 137 2.48 -17.80 -14.13
C LEU A 137 3.18 -19.10 -13.75
N LYS A 138 4.46 -19.00 -13.38
CA LYS A 138 5.26 -20.13 -12.88
C LYS A 138 4.54 -20.83 -11.70
N PRO A 139 4.64 -22.16 -11.61
CA PRO A 139 4.01 -22.94 -10.54
C PRO A 139 4.78 -22.82 -9.21
N LEU A 140 4.90 -21.59 -8.71
CA LEU A 140 5.52 -21.27 -7.43
C LEU A 140 4.45 -21.13 -6.34
N PRO A 141 4.81 -21.25 -5.04
CA PRO A 141 3.90 -20.92 -3.96
C PRO A 141 3.35 -19.50 -4.13
N VAL A 142 2.03 -19.34 -4.06
CA VAL A 142 1.37 -18.06 -4.37
C VAL A 142 1.81 -16.95 -3.42
N GLU A 143 2.07 -17.25 -2.16
CA GLU A 143 2.59 -16.31 -1.15
C GLU A 143 4.01 -15.86 -1.50
N MET A 144 4.83 -16.74 -2.10
CA MET A 144 6.16 -16.39 -2.57
C MET A 144 6.07 -15.41 -3.75
N LEU A 145 5.21 -15.68 -4.74
CA LEU A 145 4.98 -14.75 -5.86
C LEU A 145 4.50 -13.39 -5.34
N TYR A 146 3.53 -13.38 -4.43
CA TYR A 146 3.03 -12.15 -3.82
C TYR A 146 4.13 -11.36 -3.12
N THR A 147 5.02 -12.03 -2.39
CA THR A 147 6.16 -11.39 -1.71
C THR A 147 7.17 -10.82 -2.70
N LEU A 148 7.52 -11.57 -3.75
CA LEU A 148 8.47 -11.12 -4.79
C LEU A 148 7.92 -9.89 -5.53
N ILE A 149 6.63 -9.91 -5.89
CA ILE A 149 5.97 -8.78 -6.58
C ILE A 149 6.00 -7.53 -5.71
N ASN A 150 5.60 -7.64 -4.42
CA ASN A 150 5.61 -6.49 -3.53
C ASN A 150 7.02 -5.94 -3.27
N SER A 151 8.01 -6.82 -3.14
CA SER A 151 9.42 -6.41 -2.98
C SER A 151 9.95 -5.70 -4.21
N HIS A 152 9.58 -6.17 -5.41
CA HIS A 152 9.94 -5.53 -6.67
C HIS A 152 9.32 -4.13 -6.78
N ILE A 153 8.01 -4.01 -6.51
CA ILE A 153 7.30 -2.71 -6.50
C ILE A 153 7.96 -1.74 -5.51
N ALA A 154 8.26 -2.20 -4.29
CA ALA A 154 8.91 -1.36 -3.28
C ALA A 154 10.30 -0.88 -3.75
N GLY A 155 11.11 -1.76 -4.35
CA GLY A 155 12.42 -1.42 -4.89
C GLY A 155 12.34 -0.40 -6.03
N ILE A 156 11.41 -0.58 -6.97
CA ILE A 156 11.20 0.38 -8.07
C ILE A 156 10.70 1.72 -7.57
N ASN A 157 9.76 1.72 -6.60
CA ASN A 157 9.30 2.96 -5.99
C ASN A 157 10.43 3.71 -5.27
N GLN A 158 11.30 2.99 -4.55
CA GLN A 158 12.49 3.57 -3.92
C GLN A 158 13.42 4.20 -4.95
N TYR A 159 13.69 3.50 -6.05
CA TYR A 159 14.52 4.03 -7.15
C TYR A 159 13.91 5.28 -7.78
N LEU A 160 12.61 5.27 -8.09
CA LEU A 160 11.90 6.43 -8.64
C LEU A 160 11.84 7.62 -7.67
N SER A 161 12.01 7.39 -6.38
CA SER A 161 12.01 8.43 -5.34
C SER A 161 13.41 8.96 -5.02
N SER A 162 14.48 8.34 -5.54
CA SER A 162 15.88 8.72 -5.24
C SER A 162 16.36 9.95 -6.04
N GLU A 163 15.70 10.24 -7.17
CA GLU A 163 16.03 11.34 -8.07
C GLU A 163 14.76 11.95 -8.66
N GLU A 164 14.88 13.15 -9.23
CA GLU A 164 13.82 13.77 -10.02
C GLU A 164 13.90 13.25 -11.47
N PHE A 165 12.96 12.42 -11.85
CA PHE A 165 12.82 11.95 -13.22
C PHE A 165 11.71 12.72 -13.95
N SER A 166 11.94 13.01 -15.24
CA SER A 166 10.85 13.48 -16.11
C SER A 166 9.75 12.44 -16.22
N THR A 167 8.51 12.86 -16.44
CA THR A 167 7.35 11.97 -16.61
C THR A 167 7.60 10.90 -17.68
N ALA A 168 8.24 11.26 -18.79
CA ALA A 168 8.55 10.31 -19.85
C ALA A 168 9.55 9.24 -19.39
N LYS A 169 10.59 9.63 -18.60
CA LYS A 169 11.57 8.71 -18.04
C LYS A 169 10.95 7.80 -16.98
N GLN A 170 10.08 8.33 -16.12
CA GLN A 170 9.35 7.52 -15.14
C GLN A 170 8.49 6.44 -15.82
N LYS A 171 7.69 6.80 -16.84
CA LYS A 171 6.89 5.84 -17.61
C LYS A 171 7.75 4.76 -18.27
N LYS A 172 8.90 5.15 -18.82
CA LYS A 172 9.85 4.19 -19.39
C LYS A 172 10.35 3.20 -18.35
N ILE A 173 10.82 3.69 -17.18
CA ILE A 173 11.29 2.86 -16.08
C ILE A 173 10.20 1.89 -15.60
N ILE A 174 8.97 2.37 -15.42
CA ILE A 174 7.83 1.53 -15.00
C ILE A 174 7.58 0.42 -16.02
N ASN A 175 7.58 0.72 -17.33
CA ASN A 175 7.36 -0.29 -18.36
C ASN A 175 8.51 -1.31 -18.42
N GLU A 176 9.77 -0.88 -18.36
CA GLU A 176 10.93 -1.76 -18.39
C GLU A 176 10.98 -2.66 -17.13
N SER A 177 10.69 -2.09 -15.95
CA SER A 177 10.67 -2.85 -14.71
C SER A 177 9.47 -3.82 -14.64
N PHE A 178 8.32 -3.48 -15.23
CA PHE A 178 7.24 -4.43 -15.42
C PHE A 178 7.70 -5.63 -16.25
N GLN A 179 8.37 -5.42 -17.38
CA GLN A 179 8.84 -6.51 -18.23
C GLN A 179 9.81 -7.44 -17.49
N LEU A 180 10.75 -6.88 -16.73
CA LEU A 180 11.66 -7.67 -15.89
C LEU A 180 10.90 -8.54 -14.88
N LEU A 181 9.88 -7.96 -14.21
CA LEU A 181 9.05 -8.71 -13.29
C LEU A 181 8.26 -9.81 -14.01
N TRP A 182 7.65 -9.48 -15.15
CA TRP A 182 6.86 -10.40 -15.93
C TRP A 182 7.67 -11.62 -16.38
N ASP A 183 8.84 -11.40 -16.97
CA ASP A 183 9.77 -12.46 -17.39
C ASP A 183 10.26 -13.33 -16.20
N MET A 184 10.35 -12.73 -15.01
CA MET A 184 10.72 -13.46 -13.79
C MET A 184 9.62 -14.42 -13.33
N ILE A 185 8.36 -14.03 -13.46
CA ILE A 185 7.22 -14.79 -12.90
C ILE A 185 6.48 -15.66 -13.92
N THR A 186 6.71 -15.49 -15.22
CA THR A 186 6.18 -16.32 -16.33
C THR A 186 7.26 -17.22 -16.90
#